data_77a19157aeef8bdfbccffe592cdb9f5d
#
_entry.id   77a19157aeef8bdfbccffe592cdb9f5d
#
_cell.length_a   1.000
_cell.length_b   1.000
_cell.length_c   1.000
_cell.angle_alpha   90.00
_cell.angle_beta   90.00
_cell.angle_gamma   90.00
#
_symmetry.space_group_name_H-M   'P 1'
#
loop_
_entity.id
_entity.type
_entity.pdbx_description
1 polymer ?
#
loop_
_entity_poly.entity_id
_entity_poly.type
_entity_poly.pdbx_seq_one_letter_code
_entity_poly.pdbx_strand_id
1 'polypeptide(L)'
;LSVFFGILFLKEPYNKQKILSILLVAVSVGYLLINFDSVPWVGLIVALTWSIYSLLRKKISVESDVGLLIESLYITPLALLIFYLISIDGNYYFSLDNPKIAFWLFLAGPMTVIPLFLFLKGVDLAGLGTSGMVFFITPTCQFLLGAFYYNEYFDLNKLIGFIIIWIAVAIYLH
;
A
#
# COMPACT_ATOMS: atom_id res chain seq x y z
N LEU A 1 -8.34 -5.93 5.08
CA LEU A 1 -8.26 -7.12 4.23
C LEU A 1 -7.07 -7.99 4.60
N SER A 2 -5.83 -7.46 4.66
CA SER A 2 -4.62 -8.25 4.97
C SER A 2 -4.72 -9.03 6.29
N VAL A 3 -5.25 -8.41 7.36
CA VAL A 3 -5.46 -9.10 8.65
C VAL A 3 -6.45 -10.26 8.51
N PHE A 4 -7.54 -10.05 7.80
CA PHE A 4 -8.54 -11.09 7.52
C PHE A 4 -7.92 -12.25 6.75
N PHE A 5 -7.13 -11.96 5.72
CA PHE A 5 -6.43 -12.98 4.95
C PHE A 5 -5.34 -13.70 5.76
N GLY A 6 -4.64 -12.99 6.64
CA GLY A 6 -3.67 -13.57 7.58
C GLY A 6 -4.30 -14.63 8.48
N ILE A 7 -5.44 -14.29 9.09
CA ILE A 7 -6.19 -15.23 9.96
C ILE A 7 -6.75 -16.40 9.14
N LEU A 8 -7.42 -16.12 8.02
CA LEU A 8 -8.17 -17.15 7.27
C LEU A 8 -7.26 -18.12 6.53
N PHE A 9 -6.24 -17.62 5.84
CA PHE A 9 -5.41 -18.43 4.94
C PHE A 9 -4.05 -18.82 5.52
N LEU A 10 -3.47 -17.98 6.40
CA LEU A 10 -2.16 -18.24 7.01
C LEU A 10 -2.28 -18.76 8.45
N LYS A 11 -3.52 -18.84 8.98
CA LYS A 11 -3.80 -19.27 10.36
C LYS A 11 -3.02 -18.47 11.40
N GLU A 12 -2.83 -17.17 11.15
CA GLU A 12 -2.17 -16.29 12.10
C GLU A 12 -2.95 -16.25 13.43
N PRO A 13 -2.25 -16.24 14.58
CA PRO A 13 -2.91 -16.23 15.88
C PRO A 13 -3.72 -14.94 16.08
N TYR A 14 -4.94 -15.10 16.53
CA TYR A 14 -5.83 -13.99 16.86
C TYR A 14 -6.30 -14.06 18.31
N ASN A 15 -6.56 -12.91 18.88
CA ASN A 15 -7.12 -12.75 20.22
C ASN A 15 -8.31 -11.77 20.17
N LYS A 16 -8.98 -11.58 21.30
CA LYS A 16 -10.12 -10.66 21.39
C LYS A 16 -9.77 -9.21 21.00
N GLN A 17 -8.57 -8.76 21.34
CA GLN A 17 -8.07 -7.42 21.00
C GLN A 17 -7.92 -7.25 19.48
N LYS A 18 -7.33 -8.23 18.80
CA LYS A 18 -7.19 -8.23 17.34
C LYS A 18 -8.55 -8.22 16.63
N ILE A 19 -9.52 -9.00 17.11
CA ILE A 19 -10.89 -8.99 16.57
C ILE A 19 -11.53 -7.61 16.76
N LEU A 20 -11.43 -7.03 17.96
CA LEU A 20 -11.95 -5.69 18.24
C LEU A 20 -11.32 -4.65 17.30
N SER A 21 -10.01 -4.71 17.11
CA SER A 21 -9.29 -3.79 16.21
C SER A 21 -9.77 -3.91 14.76
N ILE A 22 -9.99 -5.14 14.27
CA ILE A 22 -10.52 -5.36 12.91
C ILE A 22 -11.91 -4.76 12.76
N LEU A 23 -12.78 -4.94 13.77
CA LEU A 23 -14.13 -4.35 13.78
C LEU A 23 -14.08 -2.83 13.79
N LEU A 24 -13.21 -2.23 14.61
CA LEU A 24 -13.03 -0.77 14.65
C LEU A 24 -12.54 -0.23 13.29
N VAL A 25 -11.58 -0.89 12.65
CA VAL A 25 -11.13 -0.50 11.30
C VAL A 25 -12.27 -0.63 10.29
N ALA A 26 -13.04 -1.72 10.32
CA ALA A 26 -14.16 -1.92 9.41
C ALA A 26 -15.25 -0.83 9.59
N VAL A 27 -15.57 -0.48 10.83
CA VAL A 27 -16.49 0.62 11.17
C VAL A 27 -15.95 1.95 10.66
N SER A 28 -14.67 2.24 10.89
CA SER A 28 -14.04 3.49 10.42
C SER A 28 -14.04 3.59 8.90
N VAL A 29 -13.64 2.53 8.21
CA VAL A 29 -13.67 2.51 6.73
C VAL A 29 -15.09 2.66 6.21
N GLY A 30 -16.06 1.96 6.82
CA GLY A 30 -17.48 2.11 6.48
C GLY A 30 -17.97 3.55 6.69
N TYR A 31 -17.64 4.18 7.82
CA TYR A 31 -17.94 5.56 8.10
C TYR A 31 -17.36 6.52 7.05
N LEU A 32 -16.07 6.32 6.69
CA LEU A 32 -15.44 7.12 5.65
C LEU A 32 -16.11 6.93 4.29
N LEU A 33 -16.45 5.70 3.91
CA LEU A 33 -17.12 5.41 2.64
C LEU A 33 -18.49 6.06 2.51
N ILE A 34 -19.26 6.15 3.59
CA ILE A 34 -20.59 6.83 3.60
C ILE A 34 -20.43 8.33 3.37
N ASN A 35 -19.33 8.94 3.82
CA ASN A 35 -19.06 10.36 3.68
C ASN A 35 -18.32 10.71 2.37
N PHE A 36 -18.11 9.76 1.46
CA PHE A 36 -17.62 10.04 0.11
C PHE A 36 -18.79 10.32 -0.84
N ASP A 37 -18.63 11.31 -1.70
CA ASP A 37 -19.63 11.66 -2.72
C ASP A 37 -19.87 10.53 -3.75
N SER A 38 -18.88 9.64 -3.90
CA SER A 38 -18.95 8.49 -4.80
C SER A 38 -18.15 7.32 -4.23
N VAL A 39 -18.57 6.10 -4.55
CA VAL A 39 -17.82 4.88 -4.11
C VAL A 39 -16.43 4.88 -4.74
N PRO A 40 -15.34 4.81 -3.94
CA PRO A 40 -13.98 4.84 -4.46
C PRO A 40 -13.55 3.47 -5.01
N TRP A 41 -14.14 3.05 -6.14
CA TRP A 41 -13.90 1.75 -6.76
C TRP A 41 -12.43 1.44 -6.99
N VAL A 42 -11.67 2.44 -7.45
CA VAL A 42 -10.21 2.27 -7.68
C VAL A 42 -9.50 1.91 -6.37
N GLY A 43 -9.80 2.62 -5.28
CA GLY A 43 -9.23 2.34 -3.97
C GLY A 43 -9.59 0.95 -3.45
N LEU A 44 -10.83 0.50 -3.65
CA LEU A 44 -11.28 -0.85 -3.25
C LEU A 44 -10.58 -1.94 -4.05
N ILE A 45 -10.44 -1.78 -5.36
CA ILE A 45 -9.72 -2.72 -6.23
C ILE A 45 -8.23 -2.78 -5.83
N VAL A 46 -7.59 -1.64 -5.63
CA VAL A 46 -6.18 -1.59 -5.18
C VAL A 46 -6.02 -2.25 -3.81
N ALA A 47 -6.90 -2.00 -2.85
CA ALA A 47 -6.85 -2.63 -1.54
C ALA A 47 -7.00 -4.16 -1.60
N LEU A 48 -7.89 -4.65 -2.47
CA LEU A 48 -8.09 -6.08 -2.67
C LEU A 48 -6.88 -6.73 -3.34
N THR A 49 -6.41 -6.17 -4.46
CA THR A 49 -5.27 -6.71 -5.21
C THR A 49 -3.98 -6.68 -4.40
N TRP A 50 -3.74 -5.60 -3.63
CA TRP A 50 -2.60 -5.49 -2.72
C TRP A 50 -2.64 -6.56 -1.63
N SER A 51 -3.82 -6.80 -1.04
CA SER A 51 -3.97 -7.80 0.02
C SER A 51 -3.79 -9.23 -0.51
N ILE A 52 -4.29 -9.52 -1.73
CA ILE A 52 -4.08 -10.81 -2.41
C ILE A 52 -2.59 -10.99 -2.76
N TYR A 53 -1.95 -9.98 -3.33
CA TYR A 53 -0.51 -10.01 -3.63
C TYR A 53 0.31 -10.33 -2.38
N SER A 54 0.08 -9.61 -1.28
CA SER A 54 0.80 -9.82 -0.02
C SER A 54 0.57 -11.23 0.56
N LEU A 55 -0.66 -11.75 0.45
CA LEU A 55 -0.99 -13.12 0.84
C LEU A 55 -0.24 -14.16 0.00
N LEU A 56 -0.26 -14.01 -1.33
CA LEU A 56 0.42 -14.92 -2.24
C LEU A 56 1.94 -14.92 -2.00
N ARG A 57 2.52 -13.74 -1.84
CA ARG A 57 3.95 -13.59 -1.52
C ARG A 57 4.31 -14.33 -0.23
N LYS A 58 3.54 -14.14 0.84
CA LYS A 58 3.77 -14.85 2.11
C LYS A 58 3.61 -16.37 1.96
N LYS A 59 2.68 -16.83 1.13
CA LYS A 59 2.40 -18.25 0.93
C LYS A 59 3.46 -18.96 0.09
N ILE A 60 4.10 -18.27 -0.85
CA ILE A 60 5.15 -18.84 -1.72
C ILE A 60 6.44 -19.10 -0.93
N SER A 61 6.65 -18.46 0.23
CA SER A 61 7.81 -18.69 1.11
C SER A 61 9.17 -18.49 0.43
N VAL A 62 9.25 -17.58 -0.54
CA VAL A 62 10.49 -17.15 -1.19
C VAL A 62 10.97 -15.87 -0.52
N GLU A 63 12.27 -15.73 -0.30
CA GLU A 63 12.86 -14.52 0.28
C GLU A 63 12.42 -13.26 -0.50
N SER A 64 12.22 -12.16 0.23
CA SER A 64 11.61 -10.94 -0.34
C SER A 64 12.44 -10.33 -1.47
N ASP A 65 13.77 -10.37 -1.39
CA ASP A 65 14.71 -9.89 -2.40
C ASP A 65 14.69 -10.75 -3.67
N VAL A 66 14.77 -12.07 -3.51
CA VAL A 66 14.72 -13.03 -4.63
C VAL A 66 13.38 -12.91 -5.37
N GLY A 67 12.29 -12.87 -4.61
CA GLY A 67 10.96 -12.76 -5.22
C GLY A 67 10.76 -11.45 -5.98
N LEU A 68 11.17 -10.29 -5.42
CA LEU A 68 11.10 -9.00 -6.12
C LEU A 68 11.99 -9.00 -7.37
N LEU A 69 13.17 -9.62 -7.32
CA LEU A 69 14.02 -9.75 -8.49
C LEU A 69 13.32 -10.56 -9.60
N ILE A 70 12.73 -11.70 -9.24
CA ILE A 70 12.01 -12.55 -10.20
C ILE A 70 10.83 -11.79 -10.81
N GLU A 71 10.00 -11.13 -10.00
CA GLU A 71 8.87 -10.32 -10.46
C GLU A 71 9.33 -9.21 -11.43
N SER A 72 10.43 -8.52 -11.08
CA SER A 72 11.02 -7.48 -11.94
C SER A 72 11.51 -8.04 -13.27
N LEU A 73 12.16 -9.21 -13.27
CA LEU A 73 12.63 -9.87 -14.48
C LEU A 73 11.47 -10.29 -15.39
N TYR A 74 10.36 -10.78 -14.82
CA TYR A 74 9.18 -11.14 -15.61
C TYR A 74 8.48 -9.95 -16.25
N ILE A 75 8.43 -8.80 -15.57
CA ILE A 75 7.79 -7.60 -16.12
C ILE A 75 8.69 -6.81 -17.07
N THR A 76 10.02 -6.97 -16.98
CA THR A 76 11.01 -6.22 -17.76
C THR A 76 10.76 -6.31 -19.28
N PRO A 77 10.50 -7.47 -19.91
CA PRO A 77 10.25 -7.53 -21.36
C PRO A 77 9.04 -6.69 -21.78
N LEU A 78 7.97 -6.73 -20.98
CA LEU A 78 6.76 -5.93 -21.22
C LEU A 78 7.05 -4.43 -21.05
N ALA A 79 7.79 -4.06 -20.02
CA ALA A 79 8.17 -2.68 -19.76
C ALA A 79 9.05 -2.11 -20.89
N LEU A 80 10.00 -2.92 -21.40
CA LEU A 80 10.83 -2.53 -22.54
C LEU A 80 10.00 -2.38 -23.83
N LEU A 81 9.03 -3.26 -24.06
CA LEU A 81 8.12 -3.15 -25.20
C LEU A 81 7.30 -1.85 -25.12
N ILE A 82 6.71 -1.56 -23.96
CA ILE A 82 5.93 -0.33 -23.75
C ILE A 82 6.83 0.90 -23.95
N PHE A 83 8.03 0.89 -23.36
CA PHE A 83 8.99 1.98 -23.53
C PHE A 83 9.36 2.20 -25.00
N TYR A 84 9.59 1.13 -25.75
CA TYR A 84 9.85 1.19 -27.19
C TYR A 84 8.69 1.81 -27.98
N LEU A 85 7.44 1.38 -27.69
CA LEU A 85 6.25 1.92 -28.35
C LEU A 85 6.08 3.42 -28.07
N ILE A 86 6.22 3.84 -26.81
CA ILE A 86 6.15 5.27 -26.45
C ILE A 86 7.27 6.08 -27.11
N SER A 87 8.46 5.48 -27.29
CA SER A 87 9.60 6.16 -27.93
C SER A 87 9.36 6.40 -29.42
N ILE A 88 8.66 5.50 -30.11
CA ILE A 88 8.29 5.69 -31.54
C ILE A 88 7.31 6.85 -31.69
N ASP A 89 6.35 6.99 -30.79
CA ASP A 89 5.35 8.06 -30.83
C ASP A 89 5.92 9.45 -30.49
N GLY A 90 7.21 9.53 -30.13
CA GLY A 90 7.89 10.79 -29.79
C GLY A 90 7.44 11.41 -28.45
N ASN A 91 6.60 10.74 -27.69
CA ASN A 91 6.04 11.21 -26.42
C ASN A 91 6.82 10.70 -25.20
N TYR A 92 8.14 10.55 -25.30
CA TYR A 92 8.95 10.08 -24.18
C TYR A 92 9.66 11.25 -23.48
N TYR A 93 9.61 11.19 -22.15
CA TYR A 93 10.24 12.19 -21.27
C TYR A 93 11.59 11.73 -20.70
N PHE A 94 11.96 10.46 -20.87
CA PHE A 94 13.25 9.92 -20.44
C PHE A 94 14.31 10.21 -21.51
N SER A 95 14.77 11.45 -21.54
CA SER A 95 15.69 11.97 -22.55
C SER A 95 16.73 12.90 -21.92
N LEU A 96 17.90 12.99 -22.57
CA LEU A 96 18.94 13.93 -22.17
C LEU A 96 18.54 15.39 -22.41
N ASP A 97 17.54 15.65 -23.23
CA ASP A 97 17.01 17.00 -23.46
C ASP A 97 16.29 17.56 -22.22
N ASN A 98 15.77 16.67 -21.36
CA ASN A 98 15.10 17.01 -20.09
C ASN A 98 15.74 16.29 -18.90
N PRO A 99 16.99 16.60 -18.53
CA PRO A 99 17.75 15.84 -17.52
C PRO A 99 17.09 15.84 -16.14
N LYS A 100 16.35 16.89 -15.80
CA LYS A 100 15.61 16.96 -14.53
C LYS A 100 14.46 15.93 -14.49
N ILE A 101 13.71 15.80 -15.56
CA ILE A 101 12.61 14.81 -15.65
C ILE A 101 13.19 13.40 -15.67
N ALA A 102 14.22 13.16 -16.49
CA ALA A 102 14.91 11.88 -16.55
C ALA A 102 15.46 11.44 -15.18
N PHE A 103 16.02 12.38 -14.40
CA PHE A 103 16.49 12.12 -13.03
C PHE A 103 15.34 11.67 -12.10
N TRP A 104 14.20 12.38 -12.12
CA TRP A 104 13.06 12.00 -11.30
C TRP A 104 12.46 10.64 -11.70
N LEU A 105 12.39 10.35 -12.99
CA LEU A 105 11.94 9.06 -13.50
C LEU A 105 12.89 7.92 -13.08
N PHE A 106 14.21 8.16 -13.15
CA PHE A 106 15.19 7.19 -12.65
C PHE A 106 15.05 6.96 -11.14
N LEU A 107 14.85 8.02 -10.37
CA LEU A 107 14.71 7.94 -8.91
C LEU A 107 13.42 7.24 -8.49
N ALA A 108 12.36 7.27 -9.32
CA ALA A 108 11.09 6.60 -9.03
C ALA A 108 11.25 5.09 -8.80
N GLY A 109 12.19 4.43 -9.50
CA GLY A 109 12.49 3.01 -9.31
C GLY A 109 12.93 2.70 -7.87
N PRO A 110 14.06 3.21 -7.38
CA PRO A 110 14.48 3.01 -5.98
C PRO A 110 13.45 3.46 -4.95
N MET A 111 12.77 4.58 -5.17
CA MET A 111 11.72 5.08 -4.28
C MET A 111 10.50 4.14 -4.18
N THR A 112 10.27 3.31 -5.17
CA THR A 112 9.21 2.29 -5.14
C THR A 112 9.71 0.98 -4.56
N VAL A 113 10.89 0.51 -5.00
CA VAL A 113 11.41 -0.81 -4.64
C VAL A 113 11.81 -0.87 -3.16
N ILE A 114 12.46 0.17 -2.62
CA ILE A 114 12.93 0.16 -1.23
C ILE A 114 11.77 0.02 -0.23
N PRO A 115 10.71 0.85 -0.27
CA PRO A 115 9.58 0.68 0.64
C PRO A 115 8.85 -0.65 0.45
N LEU A 116 8.71 -1.12 -0.79
CA LEU A 116 8.08 -2.41 -1.08
C LEU A 116 8.88 -3.57 -0.48
N PHE A 117 10.19 -3.56 -0.65
CA PHE A 117 11.09 -4.55 -0.06
C PHE A 117 11.00 -4.56 1.48
N LEU A 118 11.03 -3.39 2.11
CA LEU A 118 10.90 -3.26 3.57
C LEU A 118 9.53 -3.75 4.05
N PHE A 119 8.46 -3.45 3.32
CA PHE A 119 7.13 -3.96 3.63
C PHE A 119 7.06 -5.47 3.57
N LEU A 120 7.60 -6.09 2.51
CA LEU A 120 7.60 -7.54 2.36
C LEU A 120 8.46 -8.23 3.43
N LYS A 121 9.62 -7.67 3.77
CA LYS A 121 10.42 -8.14 4.92
C LYS A 121 9.63 -8.01 6.24
N GLY A 122 8.87 -6.95 6.42
CA GLY A 122 7.96 -6.79 7.55
C GLY A 122 6.89 -7.90 7.59
N VAL A 123 6.30 -8.24 6.45
CA VAL A 123 5.33 -9.36 6.33
C VAL A 123 5.99 -10.70 6.68
N ASP A 124 7.23 -10.92 6.25
CA ASP A 124 7.97 -12.14 6.57
C ASP A 124 8.25 -12.28 8.07
N LEU A 125 8.64 -11.20 8.74
CA LEU A 125 9.05 -11.19 10.14
C LEU A 125 7.87 -11.09 11.13
N ALA A 126 6.93 -10.18 10.87
CA ALA A 126 5.85 -9.83 11.81
C ALA A 126 4.49 -10.43 11.44
N GLY A 127 4.38 -11.06 10.26
CA GLY A 127 3.13 -11.58 9.72
C GLY A 127 2.34 -10.56 8.90
N LEU A 128 1.40 -11.08 8.12
CA LEU A 128 0.59 -10.30 7.18
C LEU A 128 -0.36 -9.35 7.91
N GLY A 129 -0.98 -9.82 9.00
CA GLY A 129 -1.91 -9.02 9.78
C GLY A 129 -1.24 -7.81 10.43
N THR A 130 -0.12 -8.01 11.12
CA THR A 130 0.62 -6.94 11.79
C THR A 130 1.14 -5.92 10.78
N SER A 131 1.76 -6.37 9.69
CA SER A 131 2.24 -5.48 8.63
C SER A 131 1.11 -4.68 7.99
N GLY A 132 -0.06 -5.30 7.77
CA GLY A 132 -1.25 -4.63 7.25
C GLY A 132 -1.79 -3.55 8.19
N MET A 133 -1.68 -3.71 9.51
CA MET A 133 -2.07 -2.67 10.48
C MET A 133 -1.06 -1.53 10.54
N VAL A 134 0.23 -1.84 10.56
CA VAL A 134 1.30 -0.81 10.53
C VAL A 134 1.24 0.02 9.24
N PHE A 135 0.78 -0.57 8.14
CA PHE A 135 0.65 0.12 6.86
C PHE A 135 -0.31 1.33 6.90
N PHE A 136 -1.20 1.43 7.89
CA PHE A 136 -2.03 2.62 8.12
C PHE A 136 -1.22 3.89 8.45
N ILE A 137 0.06 3.78 8.76
CA ILE A 137 0.96 4.94 8.86
C ILE A 137 1.03 5.70 7.54
N THR A 138 1.02 5.02 6.39
CA THR A 138 1.12 5.64 5.07
C THR A 138 -0.02 6.63 4.79
N PRO A 139 -1.32 6.23 4.84
CA PRO A 139 -2.42 7.18 4.64
C PRO A 139 -2.47 8.25 5.73
N THR A 140 -2.00 7.96 6.95
CA THR A 140 -1.87 8.96 8.01
C THR A 140 -0.88 10.05 7.62
N CYS A 141 0.33 9.68 7.17
CA CYS A 141 1.32 10.65 6.70
C CYS A 141 0.81 11.46 5.50
N GLN A 142 0.12 10.81 4.56
CA GLN A 142 -0.50 11.49 3.42
C GLN A 142 -1.56 12.50 3.86
N PHE A 143 -2.42 12.14 4.81
CA PHE A 143 -3.42 13.05 5.37
C PHE A 143 -2.77 14.26 6.05
N LEU A 144 -1.73 14.04 6.86
CA LEU A 144 -0.99 15.12 7.53
C LEU A 144 -0.29 16.04 6.52
N LEU A 145 0.34 15.49 5.48
CA LEU A 145 0.94 16.28 4.42
C LEU A 145 -0.09 17.11 3.66
N GLY A 146 -1.24 16.53 3.29
CA GLY A 146 -2.35 17.26 2.66
C GLY A 146 -2.80 18.43 3.52
N ALA A 147 -3.07 18.17 4.80
CA ALA A 147 -3.60 19.18 5.72
C ALA A 147 -2.60 20.30 6.05
N PHE A 148 -1.32 19.96 6.36
CA PHE A 148 -0.35 20.92 6.90
C PHE A 148 0.60 21.51 5.85
N TYR A 149 0.93 20.75 4.81
CA TYR A 149 1.89 21.22 3.78
C TYR A 149 1.16 21.79 2.56
N TYR A 150 0.12 21.11 2.09
CA TYR A 150 -0.65 21.56 0.92
C TYR A 150 -1.83 22.46 1.29
N ASN A 151 -2.11 22.68 2.59
CA ASN A 151 -3.24 23.46 3.09
C ASN A 151 -4.59 23.03 2.47
N GLU A 152 -4.76 21.72 2.27
CA GLU A 152 -6.04 21.18 1.80
C GLU A 152 -7.11 21.36 2.86
N TYR A 153 -8.38 21.45 2.40
CA TYR A 153 -9.52 21.61 3.29
C TYR A 153 -9.56 20.49 4.34
N PHE A 154 -9.53 20.92 5.62
CA PHE A 154 -9.55 20.01 6.76
C PHE A 154 -10.96 19.49 7.02
N ASP A 155 -11.24 18.25 6.59
CA ASP A 155 -12.50 17.57 6.82
C ASP A 155 -12.51 16.86 8.17
N LEU A 156 -13.34 17.35 9.10
CA LEU A 156 -13.48 16.72 10.42
C LEU A 156 -13.97 15.28 10.35
N ASN A 157 -14.78 14.90 9.38
CA ASN A 157 -15.24 13.52 9.21
C ASN A 157 -14.07 12.59 8.88
N LYS A 158 -13.15 13.05 8.02
CA LYS A 158 -11.93 12.30 7.72
C LYS A 158 -11.05 12.14 8.97
N LEU A 159 -10.88 13.21 9.75
CA LEU A 159 -10.13 13.15 11.00
C LEU A 159 -10.71 12.13 12.00
N ILE A 160 -12.04 12.13 12.19
CA ILE A 160 -12.71 11.16 13.06
C ILE A 160 -12.40 9.72 12.60
N GLY A 161 -12.52 9.46 11.30
CA GLY A 161 -12.16 8.16 10.73
C GLY A 161 -10.72 7.77 11.04
N PHE A 162 -9.75 8.68 10.84
CA PHE A 162 -8.35 8.41 11.18
C PHE A 162 -8.11 8.17 12.67
N ILE A 163 -8.76 8.92 13.56
CA ILE A 163 -8.65 8.69 15.02
C ILE A 163 -9.12 7.28 15.39
N ILE A 164 -10.23 6.82 14.83
CA ILE A 164 -10.73 5.46 15.09
C ILE A 164 -9.72 4.42 14.59
N ILE A 165 -9.12 4.63 13.41
CA ILE A 165 -8.06 3.76 12.87
C ILE A 165 -6.85 3.74 13.80
N TRP A 166 -6.39 4.88 14.31
CA TRP A 166 -5.24 4.94 15.20
C TRP A 166 -5.48 4.19 16.51
N ILE A 167 -6.68 4.34 17.10
CA ILE A 167 -7.09 3.56 18.27
C ILE A 167 -7.08 2.06 17.96
N ALA A 168 -7.63 1.67 16.80
CA ALA A 168 -7.65 0.27 16.40
C ALA A 168 -6.23 -0.30 16.20
N VAL A 169 -5.33 0.46 15.57
CA VAL A 169 -3.92 0.05 15.39
C VAL A 169 -3.22 -0.09 16.75
N ALA A 170 -3.42 0.85 17.67
CA ALA A 170 -2.85 0.79 19.01
C ALA A 170 -3.33 -0.45 19.79
N ILE A 171 -4.63 -0.77 19.73
CA ILE A 171 -5.18 -1.98 20.37
C ILE A 171 -4.62 -3.26 19.71
N TYR A 172 -4.41 -3.25 18.41
CA TYR A 172 -3.89 -4.42 17.67
C TYR A 172 -2.44 -4.75 18.02
N LEU A 173 -1.63 -3.71 18.23
CA LEU A 173 -0.19 -3.84 18.47
C LEU A 173 0.15 -4.07 19.98
N HIS A 174 -0.81 -3.82 20.88
CA HIS A 174 -0.67 -4.06 22.31
C HIS A 174 -0.99 -5.51 22.67
#